data_ac0a66bb50a32794a7c4bfba54fc045a
#
_entry.id   ac0a66bb50a32794a7c4bfba54fc045a
#
_cell.length_a   1.000
_cell.length_b   1.000
_cell.length_c   1.000
_cell.angle_alpha   90.00
_cell.angle_beta   90.00
_cell.angle_gamma   90.00
#
_symmetry.space_group_name_H-M   'P 1'
#
loop_
_entity.id
_entity.type
_entity.pdbx_description
1 polymer ?
#
loop_
_entity_poly.entity_id
_entity_poly.type
_entity_poly.pdbx_seq_one_letter_code
_entity_poly.pdbx_strand_id
1 'polypeptide(L)'
;MPPRRRVIFLFLDGVGIGEDEPAFNPLAAQDYASTYPVLARLLAGAVPVLSTGRAAGPGAHLIPLDAQMGVPGRPQSATGQAALLTGLNAPVLVGEHFGPRPDDPVRAVLDRAGIF
;
A
#
# COMPACT_ATOMS: atom_id res chain seq x y z
N MET A 1 30.41 16.77 -3.37
CA MET A 1 29.09 16.39 -3.92
C MET A 1 28.24 15.83 -2.81
N PRO A 2 27.00 16.24 -2.63
CA PRO A 2 26.12 15.58 -1.70
C PRO A 2 25.91 14.12 -2.13
N PRO A 3 25.76 13.17 -1.21
CA PRO A 3 25.54 11.77 -1.55
C PRO A 3 24.25 11.65 -2.37
N ARG A 4 24.31 10.97 -3.50
CA ARG A 4 23.11 10.68 -4.30
C ARG A 4 22.19 9.75 -3.51
N ARG A 5 21.02 10.24 -3.14
CA ARG A 5 19.97 9.40 -2.53
C ARG A 5 19.34 8.55 -3.63
N ARG A 6 19.13 7.27 -3.32
CA ARG A 6 18.43 6.33 -4.20
C ARG A 6 17.18 5.87 -3.49
N VAL A 7 16.09 5.77 -4.22
CA VAL A 7 14.81 5.25 -3.72
C VAL A 7 14.45 4.01 -4.54
N ILE A 8 14.09 2.96 -3.87
CA ILE A 8 13.48 1.77 -4.49
C ILE A 8 12.02 1.77 -4.07
N PHE A 9 11.12 1.80 -5.04
CA PHE A 9 9.69 1.64 -4.84
C PHE A 9 9.29 0.22 -5.25
N LEU A 10 8.82 -0.57 -4.29
CA LEU A 10 8.29 -1.92 -4.53
C LEU A 10 6.78 -1.91 -4.29
N PHE A 11 6.00 -2.18 -5.32
CA PHE A 11 4.57 -2.32 -5.23
C PHE A 11 4.18 -3.81 -5.28
N LEU A 12 3.39 -4.25 -4.30
CA LEU A 12 2.82 -5.59 -4.25
C LEU A 12 1.31 -5.48 -4.46
N ASP A 13 0.86 -5.82 -5.66
CA ASP A 13 -0.57 -5.78 -6.00
C ASP A 13 -1.33 -6.85 -5.21
N GLY A 14 -2.53 -6.49 -4.74
CA GLY A 14 -3.38 -7.38 -3.96
C GLY A 14 -2.92 -7.66 -2.53
N VAL A 15 -1.84 -7.01 -2.05
CA VAL A 15 -1.37 -7.12 -0.67
C VAL A 15 -1.73 -5.86 0.09
N GLY A 16 -2.39 -6.02 1.23
CA GLY A 16 -2.80 -4.92 2.09
C GLY A 16 -2.85 -5.34 3.55
N ILE A 17 -2.95 -4.34 4.42
CA ILE A 17 -3.19 -4.55 5.85
C ILE A 17 -4.67 -4.85 6.04
N GLY A 18 -4.98 -6.00 6.64
CA GLY A 18 -6.32 -6.45 6.93
C GLY A 18 -6.60 -6.60 8.43
N GLU A 19 -7.75 -7.15 8.74
CA GLU A 19 -8.15 -7.48 10.11
C GLU A 19 -7.22 -8.51 10.75
N ASP A 20 -7.16 -8.51 12.08
CA ASP A 20 -6.43 -9.50 12.88
C ASP A 20 -7.25 -10.80 12.98
N GLU A 21 -7.44 -11.45 11.83
CA GLU A 21 -8.25 -12.66 11.72
C GLU A 21 -7.54 -13.71 10.86
N PRO A 22 -6.91 -14.70 11.49
CA PRO A 22 -6.12 -15.71 10.78
C PRO A 22 -6.90 -16.54 9.75
N ALA A 23 -8.23 -16.63 9.89
CA ALA A 23 -9.06 -17.42 8.99
C ALA A 23 -9.02 -16.91 7.53
N PHE A 24 -8.77 -15.62 7.34
CA PHE A 24 -8.72 -15.00 6.00
C PHE A 24 -7.59 -13.97 5.80
N ASN A 25 -6.81 -13.68 6.83
CA ASN A 25 -5.65 -12.81 6.72
C ASN A 25 -4.35 -13.58 7.01
N PRO A 26 -3.57 -13.97 5.99
CA PRO A 26 -2.33 -14.70 6.18
C PRO A 26 -1.30 -13.98 7.05
N LEU A 27 -1.34 -12.64 7.10
CA LEU A 27 -0.43 -11.86 7.94
C LEU A 27 -0.80 -11.93 9.43
N ALA A 28 -2.04 -12.26 9.76
CA ALA A 28 -2.51 -12.48 11.14
C ALA A 28 -2.24 -13.89 11.67
N ALA A 29 -1.54 -14.74 10.91
CA ALA A 29 -1.26 -16.12 11.31
C ALA A 29 -0.49 -16.20 12.64
N GLN A 30 -0.81 -17.20 13.46
CA GLN A 30 -0.16 -17.43 14.77
C GLN A 30 1.36 -17.67 14.63
N ASP A 31 1.79 -18.20 13.49
CA ASP A 31 3.18 -18.46 13.15
C ASP A 31 3.81 -17.35 12.29
N TYR A 32 3.23 -16.13 12.34
CA TYR A 32 3.67 -14.98 11.53
C TYR A 32 5.19 -14.80 11.53
N ALA A 33 5.84 -14.84 12.68
CA ALA A 33 7.27 -14.57 12.79
C ALA A 33 8.15 -15.66 12.12
N SER A 34 7.67 -16.90 12.07
CA SER A 34 8.35 -18.00 11.36
C SER A 34 8.02 -18.03 9.88
N THR A 35 6.80 -17.66 9.52
CA THR A 35 6.36 -17.60 8.12
C THR A 35 6.93 -16.39 7.38
N TYR A 36 7.02 -15.24 8.06
CA TYR A 36 7.52 -13.97 7.50
C TYR A 36 8.72 -13.41 8.31
N PRO A 37 9.83 -14.14 8.43
CA PRO A 37 10.91 -13.78 9.37
C PRO A 37 11.59 -12.46 9.05
N VAL A 38 11.67 -12.09 7.79
CA VAL A 38 12.25 -10.80 7.37
C VAL A 38 11.35 -9.64 7.80
N LEU A 39 10.05 -9.76 7.54
CA LEU A 39 9.07 -8.73 7.89
C LEU A 39 8.96 -8.59 9.41
N ALA A 40 8.90 -9.70 10.14
CA ALA A 40 8.88 -9.71 11.59
C ALA A 40 10.13 -9.02 12.18
N ARG A 41 11.31 -9.28 11.63
CA ARG A 41 12.54 -8.62 12.05
C ARG A 41 12.51 -7.12 11.75
N LEU A 42 12.07 -6.71 10.56
CA LEU A 42 11.99 -5.31 10.15
C LEU A 42 11.04 -4.51 11.04
N LEU A 43 9.95 -5.11 11.47
CA LEU A 43 8.91 -4.48 12.29
C LEU A 43 9.05 -4.76 13.80
N ALA A 44 10.20 -5.28 14.25
CA ALA A 44 10.45 -5.64 15.66
C ALA A 44 9.38 -6.58 16.25
N GLY A 45 8.87 -7.51 15.44
CA GLY A 45 7.84 -8.49 15.82
C GLY A 45 6.39 -8.00 15.67
N ALA A 46 6.18 -6.74 15.32
CA ALA A 46 4.82 -6.22 15.11
C ALA A 46 4.16 -6.90 13.89
N VAL A 47 2.95 -7.40 14.07
CA VAL A 47 2.17 -8.02 13.01
C VAL A 47 1.48 -6.91 12.20
N PRO A 48 1.57 -6.90 10.86
CA PRO A 48 0.99 -5.84 10.03
C PRO A 48 -0.51 -6.07 9.80
N VAL A 49 -1.30 -5.83 10.82
CA VAL A 49 -2.77 -5.87 10.80
C VAL A 49 -3.35 -4.51 11.22
N LEU A 50 -4.63 -4.28 10.98
CA LEU A 50 -5.28 -2.99 11.25
C LEU A 50 -5.19 -2.60 12.73
N SER A 51 -5.35 -3.54 13.65
CA SER A 51 -5.27 -3.31 15.09
C SER A 51 -3.87 -2.86 15.57
N THR A 52 -2.82 -3.21 14.85
CA THR A 52 -1.45 -2.76 15.14
C THR A 52 -1.26 -1.27 14.86
N GLY A 53 -1.94 -0.73 13.87
CA GLY A 53 -1.76 0.66 13.47
C GLY A 53 -0.35 0.94 12.95
N ARG A 54 0.21 2.09 13.33
CA ARG A 54 1.60 2.45 13.00
C ARG A 54 2.58 1.70 13.88
N ALA A 55 3.62 1.14 13.29
CA ALA A 55 4.70 0.50 14.01
C ALA A 55 6.06 0.89 13.44
N ALA A 56 7.10 0.80 14.26
CA ALA A 56 8.47 1.08 13.86
C ALA A 56 9.39 -0.04 14.36
N GLY A 57 10.31 -0.43 13.52
CA GLY A 57 11.36 -1.37 13.84
C GLY A 57 12.74 -0.84 13.43
N PRO A 58 13.80 -1.66 13.51
CA PRO A 58 15.16 -1.27 13.16
C PRO A 58 15.28 -0.91 11.65
N GLY A 59 15.12 0.36 11.33
CA GLY A 59 15.25 0.86 9.95
C GLY A 59 14.01 0.67 9.07
N ALA A 60 12.86 0.33 9.65
CA ALA A 60 11.60 0.19 8.92
C ALA A 60 10.43 0.82 9.70
N HIS A 61 9.43 1.28 8.95
CA HIS A 61 8.19 1.81 9.48
C HIS A 61 7.00 1.16 8.78
N LEU A 62 5.99 0.75 9.56
CA LEU A 62 4.67 0.35 9.07
C LEU A 62 3.75 1.57 9.18
N ILE A 63 3.15 1.96 8.06
CA ILE A 63 2.21 3.08 7.99
C ILE A 63 0.95 2.58 7.27
N PRO A 64 -0.14 2.30 7.99
CA PRO A 64 -1.42 1.96 7.37
C PRO A 64 -1.92 3.11 6.51
N LEU A 65 -2.42 2.78 5.33
CA LEU A 65 -3.04 3.73 4.40
C LEU A 65 -4.49 3.30 4.16
N ASP A 66 -5.38 4.29 4.04
CA ASP A 66 -6.75 4.04 3.58
C ASP A 66 -6.76 3.86 2.06
N ALA A 67 -6.87 2.61 1.61
CA ALA A 67 -6.90 2.28 0.19
C ALA A 67 -8.22 2.69 -0.49
N GLN A 68 -9.30 2.95 0.27
CA GLN A 68 -10.56 3.45 -0.29
C GLN A 68 -10.51 4.95 -0.58
N MET A 69 -9.66 5.70 0.13
CA MET A 69 -9.45 7.14 -0.11
C MET A 69 -10.75 7.95 -0.16
N GLY A 70 -11.75 7.54 0.65
CA GLY A 70 -13.06 8.18 0.73
C GLY A 70 -14.03 7.85 -0.40
N VAL A 71 -13.70 6.93 -1.31
CA VAL A 71 -14.59 6.45 -2.37
C VAL A 71 -15.11 5.07 -2.00
N PRO A 72 -16.44 4.86 -1.95
CA PRO A 72 -17.01 3.54 -1.68
C PRO A 72 -16.60 2.50 -2.72
N GLY A 73 -16.42 1.26 -2.29
CA GLY A 73 -16.14 0.13 -3.17
C GLY A 73 -14.80 -0.54 -2.87
N ARG A 74 -14.47 -1.52 -3.70
CA ARG A 74 -13.21 -2.26 -3.59
C ARG A 74 -12.10 -1.48 -4.31
N PRO A 75 -10.99 -1.14 -3.64
CA PRO A 75 -9.83 -0.57 -4.29
C PRO A 75 -9.38 -1.39 -5.51
N GLN A 76 -9.00 -0.70 -6.57
CA GLN A 76 -8.58 -1.30 -7.84
C GLN A 76 -7.18 -0.82 -8.24
N SER A 77 -6.47 -1.66 -9.01
CA SER A 77 -5.05 -1.48 -9.30
C SER A 77 -4.73 -0.18 -10.03
N ALA A 78 -5.51 0.20 -11.04
CA ALA A 78 -5.18 1.36 -11.85
C ALA A 78 -5.28 2.67 -11.06
N THR A 79 -6.39 2.92 -10.39
CA THR A 79 -6.57 4.11 -9.55
C THR A 79 -5.68 4.10 -8.30
N GLY A 80 -5.48 2.93 -7.68
CA GLY A 80 -4.59 2.78 -6.53
C GLY A 80 -3.13 3.11 -6.86
N GLN A 81 -2.60 2.55 -7.94
CA GLN A 81 -1.23 2.86 -8.39
C GLN A 81 -1.10 4.31 -8.86
N ALA A 82 -2.10 4.85 -9.57
CA ALA A 82 -2.09 6.24 -9.95
C ALA A 82 -2.02 7.16 -8.72
N ALA A 83 -2.75 6.87 -7.66
CA ALA A 83 -2.68 7.63 -6.41
C ALA A 83 -1.29 7.56 -5.77
N LEU A 84 -0.67 6.38 -5.71
CA LEU A 84 0.68 6.21 -5.17
C LEU A 84 1.76 6.95 -5.99
N LEU A 85 1.64 6.97 -7.32
CA LEU A 85 2.63 7.55 -8.22
C LEU A 85 2.47 9.06 -8.41
N THR A 86 1.32 9.62 -8.05
CA THR A 86 1.03 11.05 -8.24
C THR A 86 0.87 11.82 -6.95
N GLY A 87 0.54 11.14 -5.85
CA GLY A 87 0.12 11.77 -4.61
C GLY A 87 -1.29 12.40 -4.68
N LEU A 88 -2.02 12.18 -5.78
CA LEU A 88 -3.39 12.66 -5.96
C LEU A 88 -4.40 11.57 -5.54
N ASN A 89 -5.57 11.98 -5.09
CA ASN A 89 -6.67 11.03 -4.83
C ASN A 89 -7.32 10.63 -6.17
N ALA A 90 -6.68 9.65 -6.85
CA ALA A 90 -7.10 9.22 -8.17
C ALA A 90 -8.54 8.66 -8.20
N PRO A 91 -9.01 7.84 -7.25
CA PRO A 91 -10.40 7.38 -7.24
C PRO A 91 -11.42 8.51 -7.18
N VAL A 92 -11.14 9.57 -6.42
CA VAL A 92 -12.02 10.76 -6.38
C VAL A 92 -12.01 11.48 -7.71
N LEU A 93 -10.84 11.66 -8.32
CA LEU A 93 -10.72 12.38 -9.61
C LEU A 93 -11.36 11.60 -10.78
N VAL A 94 -11.31 10.29 -10.74
CA VAL A 94 -11.93 9.40 -11.73
C VAL A 94 -13.42 9.19 -11.45
N GLY A 95 -13.84 9.26 -10.18
CA GLY A 95 -15.20 9.04 -9.72
C GLY A 95 -15.46 7.64 -9.20
N GLU A 96 -14.51 6.72 -9.33
CA GLU A 96 -14.63 5.33 -8.90
C GLU A 96 -13.27 4.67 -8.69
N HIS A 97 -13.28 3.49 -8.07
CA HIS A 97 -12.14 2.58 -8.12
C HIS A 97 -12.11 1.85 -9.46
N PHE A 98 -11.06 2.06 -10.24
CA PHE A 98 -10.93 1.51 -11.59
C PHE A 98 -9.67 0.67 -11.77
N GLY A 99 -9.78 -0.42 -12.52
CA GLY A 99 -8.71 -1.34 -12.86
C GLY A 99 -9.17 -2.50 -13.75
N PRO A 100 -8.25 -3.42 -14.07
CA PRO A 100 -6.86 -3.50 -13.62
C PRO A 100 -5.91 -2.56 -14.39
N ARG A 101 -6.26 -2.14 -15.60
CA ARG A 101 -5.40 -1.30 -16.46
C ARG A 101 -5.92 0.14 -16.51
N PRO A 102 -5.04 1.13 -16.62
CA PRO A 102 -5.45 2.52 -16.72
C PRO A 102 -6.21 2.78 -18.03
N ASP A 103 -7.38 3.37 -17.92
CA ASP A 103 -8.15 3.98 -19.01
C ASP A 103 -7.75 5.46 -19.20
N ASP A 104 -8.42 6.18 -20.07
CA ASP A 104 -8.11 7.57 -20.35
C ASP A 104 -8.26 8.50 -19.13
N PRO A 105 -9.31 8.41 -18.29
CA PRO A 105 -9.39 9.14 -17.04
C PRO A 105 -8.22 8.90 -16.09
N VAL A 106 -7.81 7.65 -15.90
CA VAL A 106 -6.65 7.33 -15.04
C VAL A 106 -5.34 7.84 -15.65
N ARG A 107 -5.17 7.73 -16.97
CA ARG A 107 -4.01 8.29 -17.67
C ARG A 107 -3.91 9.80 -17.48
N ALA A 108 -5.02 10.51 -17.59
CA ALA A 108 -5.05 11.95 -17.35
C ALA A 108 -4.59 12.34 -15.93
N VAL A 109 -4.88 11.51 -14.91
CA VAL A 109 -4.36 11.71 -13.56
C VAL A 109 -2.84 11.52 -13.52
N LEU A 110 -2.32 10.46 -14.17
CA LEU A 110 -0.88 10.18 -14.25
C LEU A 110 -0.12 11.29 -14.98
N ASP A 111 -0.65 11.80 -16.08
CA ASP A 111 -0.04 12.87 -16.87
C ASP A 111 0.00 14.20 -16.10
N ARG A 112 -0.93 14.40 -15.17
CA ARG A 112 -1.03 15.63 -14.38
C ARG A 112 0.08 15.79 -13.35
N ALA A 113 0.51 14.69 -12.71
CA ALA A 113 1.41 14.76 -11.57
C ALA A 113 2.27 13.51 -11.36
N GLY A 114 2.44 12.67 -12.38
CA GLY A 114 3.28 11.47 -12.28
C GLY A 114 4.73 11.80 -11.94
N ILE A 115 5.36 10.93 -11.14
CA ILE A 115 6.76 11.08 -10.72
C ILE A 115 7.78 10.61 -11.77
N PHE A 116 7.32 10.13 -12.91
CA PHE A 116 8.12 9.70 -14.05
C PHE A 116 7.91 10.62 -15.26
#